data_658a44be5a30ebc8983c1dd0d63e3cff
#
_entry.id   658a44be5a30ebc8983c1dd0d63e3cff
#
_cell.length_a   1.000
_cell.length_b   1.000
_cell.length_c   1.000
_cell.angle_alpha   90.00
_cell.angle_beta   90.00
_cell.angle_gamma   90.00
#
_symmetry.space_group_name_H-M   'P 1'
#
loop_
_entity.id
_entity.type
_entity.pdbx_description
1 polymer ?
#
loop_
_entity_poly.entity_id
_entity_poly.type
_entity_poly.pdbx_seq_one_letter_code
_entity_poly.pdbx_strand_id
1 'polypeptide(L)'
;HFYSFGNYAITKKGKEITALILRAKGSNPLTLTLERYLNNEPKAAGVNAQDLAIFRSGKLKGTGMLITDFSDQAKSQSYEIFIPSIRKVRRFAEPARDDAWGGSDFTFGDVTLRKPKHESHELLGTAKFAGCLNVMKDVKRNKYTQNAKIEADCSTDGKEVYKLKSTANDANWWYDNRVSYIDTKSFADYRTEYFKGGKHVKTIDRSWVSAGLDDARASYWGYWYGTTLA
;
A
#
# COMPACT_ATOMS: atom_id res chain seq x y z
N HIS A 1 -11.15 1.69 -8.60
CA HIS A 1 -10.27 0.54 -8.43
C HIS A 1 -8.81 0.99 -8.48
N PHE A 2 -7.99 0.48 -7.59
CA PHE A 2 -6.55 0.68 -7.59
C PHE A 2 -5.86 -0.68 -7.70
N TYR A 3 -4.86 -0.76 -8.55
CA TYR A 3 -4.03 -1.93 -8.70
C TYR A 3 -2.57 -1.52 -8.78
N SER A 4 -1.75 -2.08 -7.92
CA SER A 4 -0.31 -1.86 -7.92
C SER A 4 0.40 -3.19 -7.98
N PHE A 5 1.39 -3.29 -8.83
CA PHE A 5 2.22 -4.48 -8.96
C PHE A 5 3.66 -4.08 -9.24
N GLY A 6 4.58 -4.97 -8.97
CA GLY A 6 6.00 -4.75 -9.23
C GLY A 6 6.75 -6.04 -9.40
N ASN A 7 7.88 -5.96 -10.05
CA ASN A 7 8.87 -7.02 -10.08
C ASN A 7 9.86 -6.77 -8.95
N TYR A 8 9.83 -7.59 -7.91
CA TYR A 8 10.71 -7.42 -6.77
C TYR A 8 11.97 -8.27 -6.89
N ALA A 9 13.15 -7.64 -6.84
CA ALA A 9 14.40 -8.27 -6.50
C ALA A 9 14.95 -7.60 -5.25
N ILE A 10 15.30 -8.31 -4.21
CA ILE A 10 16.03 -7.78 -3.08
C ILE A 10 17.44 -7.46 -3.59
N THR A 11 17.63 -6.25 -4.03
CA THR A 11 18.93 -5.76 -4.53
C THR A 11 19.18 -4.39 -3.92
N LYS A 12 20.43 -3.95 -3.91
CA LYS A 12 20.78 -2.56 -3.55
C LYS A 12 20.21 -1.52 -4.52
N LYS A 13 19.65 -1.98 -5.64
CA LYS A 13 18.97 -1.13 -6.64
C LYS A 13 17.48 -1.11 -6.29
N GLY A 14 16.85 0.04 -6.30
CA GLY A 14 15.42 0.19 -6.09
C GLY A 14 14.59 -0.57 -7.12
N LYS A 15 13.30 -0.61 -6.88
CA LYS A 15 12.37 -1.39 -7.68
C LYS A 15 11.39 -0.53 -8.42
N GLU A 16 11.14 -0.94 -9.64
CA GLU A 16 10.06 -0.37 -10.43
C GLU A 16 8.72 -0.92 -9.96
N ILE A 17 7.84 -0.01 -9.58
CA ILE A 17 6.46 -0.27 -9.20
C ILE A 17 5.56 0.39 -10.23
N THR A 18 4.60 -0.35 -10.76
CA THR A 18 3.58 0.19 -11.64
C THR A 18 2.26 0.28 -10.88
N ALA A 19 1.69 1.47 -10.83
CA ALA A 19 0.37 1.71 -10.30
C ALA A 19 -0.62 1.99 -11.43
N LEU A 20 -1.76 1.32 -11.40
CA LEU A 20 -2.86 1.48 -12.34
C LEU A 20 -4.07 2.01 -11.58
N ILE A 21 -4.60 3.14 -12.02
CA ILE A 21 -5.78 3.77 -11.42
C ILE A 21 -6.90 3.74 -12.45
N LEU A 22 -7.93 2.94 -12.19
CA LEU A 22 -9.10 2.85 -13.03
C LEU A 22 -10.24 3.67 -12.41
N ARG A 23 -10.59 4.77 -13.05
CA ARG A 23 -11.61 5.72 -12.56
C ARG A 23 -13.03 5.33 -12.94
N ALA A 24 -13.20 4.66 -14.09
CA ALA A 24 -14.50 4.20 -14.56
C ALA A 24 -14.36 2.87 -15.31
N LYS A 25 -15.43 2.07 -15.31
CA LYS A 25 -15.49 0.81 -16.06
C LYS A 25 -15.28 1.09 -17.54
N GLY A 26 -14.37 0.35 -18.18
CA GLY A 26 -14.06 0.50 -19.61
C GLY A 26 -13.12 1.66 -19.96
N SER A 27 -12.71 2.51 -19.01
CA SER A 27 -11.71 3.53 -19.27
C SER A 27 -10.29 2.94 -19.31
N ASN A 28 -9.38 3.62 -20.03
CA ASN A 28 -7.96 3.29 -19.91
C ASN A 28 -7.45 3.69 -18.51
N PRO A 29 -6.75 2.82 -17.81
CA PRO A 29 -6.20 3.16 -16.50
C PRO A 29 -5.12 4.24 -16.62
N LEU A 30 -5.11 5.17 -15.67
CA LEU A 30 -3.95 6.02 -15.47
C LEU A 30 -2.80 5.14 -14.96
N THR A 31 -1.70 5.12 -15.70
CA THR A 31 -0.53 4.31 -15.35
C THR A 31 0.59 5.21 -14.83
N LEU A 32 1.06 4.92 -13.64
CA LEU A 32 2.24 5.53 -13.03
C LEU A 32 3.30 4.46 -12.79
N THR A 33 4.53 4.72 -13.26
CA THR A 33 5.67 3.87 -12.98
C THR A 33 6.64 4.64 -12.10
N LEU A 34 7.09 4.02 -11.02
CA LEU A 34 8.05 4.60 -10.09
C LEU A 34 9.04 3.55 -9.60
N GLU A 35 10.24 3.98 -9.27
CA GLU A 35 11.19 3.21 -8.48
C GLU A 35 11.04 3.61 -7.02
N ARG A 36 11.20 2.63 -6.12
CA ARG A 36 11.09 2.85 -4.69
C ARG A 36 12.28 2.25 -3.96
N TYR A 37 12.88 3.04 -3.10
CA TYR A 37 14.06 2.69 -2.31
C TYR A 37 13.69 2.83 -0.84
N LEU A 38 13.66 1.72 -0.12
CA LEU A 38 13.33 1.66 1.30
C LEU A 38 14.58 1.46 2.13
N ASN A 39 14.79 2.33 3.12
CA ASN A 39 15.82 2.20 4.13
C ASN A 39 15.14 2.09 5.51
N ASN A 40 15.09 0.88 6.05
CA ASN A 40 14.49 0.59 7.36
C ASN A 40 15.51 0.62 8.51
N GLU A 41 16.79 0.89 8.20
CA GLU A 41 17.88 1.00 9.17
C GLU A 41 18.72 2.26 8.90
N PRO A 42 18.09 3.46 8.93
CA PRO A 42 18.83 4.70 8.70
C PRO A 42 19.80 4.96 9.86
N LYS A 43 21.00 5.41 9.52
CA LYS A 43 22.04 5.72 10.52
C LYS A 43 21.78 7.03 11.28
N ALA A 44 20.85 7.86 10.82
CA ALA A 44 20.54 9.14 11.43
C ALA A 44 19.77 8.95 12.75
N ALA A 45 20.25 9.56 13.82
CA ALA A 45 19.59 9.50 15.13
C ALA A 45 18.15 10.04 15.07
N GLY A 46 17.21 9.31 15.67
CA GLY A 46 15.81 9.70 15.72
C GLY A 46 15.02 9.46 14.41
N VAL A 47 15.64 8.85 13.41
CA VAL A 47 14.97 8.42 12.17
C VAL A 47 14.66 6.93 12.25
N ASN A 48 13.40 6.57 11.99
CA ASN A 48 12.93 5.20 12.00
C ASN A 48 13.05 4.53 10.62
N ALA A 49 12.62 5.22 9.57
CA ALA A 49 12.70 4.74 8.20
C ALA A 49 12.77 5.88 7.19
N GLN A 50 13.28 5.58 6.01
CA GLN A 50 13.26 6.49 4.86
C GLN A 50 12.77 5.76 3.62
N ASP A 51 11.96 6.44 2.81
CA ASP A 51 11.37 5.92 1.59
C ASP A 51 11.54 6.94 0.47
N LEU A 52 12.34 6.61 -0.53
CA LEU A 52 12.56 7.44 -1.71
C LEU A 52 11.79 6.83 -2.89
N ALA A 53 10.83 7.58 -3.42
CA ALA A 53 10.15 7.27 -4.67
C ALA A 53 10.65 8.17 -5.81
N ILE A 54 11.00 7.59 -6.97
CA ILE A 54 11.40 8.32 -8.17
C ILE A 54 10.44 7.96 -9.30
N PHE A 55 9.65 8.92 -9.75
CA PHE A 55 8.68 8.72 -10.82
C PHE A 55 9.35 8.57 -12.17
N ARG A 56 8.99 7.52 -12.92
CA ARG A 56 9.59 7.16 -14.22
C ARG A 56 8.67 7.41 -15.41
N SER A 57 7.39 7.64 -15.17
CA SER A 57 6.42 7.91 -16.25
C SER A 57 5.45 9.02 -15.92
N GLY A 58 4.66 9.42 -16.92
CA GLY A 58 3.60 10.41 -16.79
C GLY A 58 4.11 11.85 -16.53
N LYS A 59 3.22 12.69 -16.05
CA LYS A 59 3.50 14.11 -15.76
C LYS A 59 4.52 14.31 -14.63
N LEU A 60 4.68 13.31 -13.77
CA LEU A 60 5.61 13.33 -12.63
C LEU A 60 7.00 12.77 -12.97
N LYS A 61 7.26 12.39 -14.22
CA LYS A 61 8.56 11.82 -14.62
C LYS A 61 9.74 12.67 -14.14
N GLY A 62 10.67 12.03 -13.43
CA GLY A 62 11.85 12.67 -12.87
C GLY A 62 11.64 13.32 -11.50
N THR A 63 10.40 13.42 -11.02
CA THR A 63 10.13 13.85 -9.64
C THR A 63 10.65 12.80 -8.67
N GLY A 64 11.38 13.24 -7.66
CA GLY A 64 11.79 12.43 -6.52
C GLY A 64 11.01 12.84 -5.28
N MET A 65 10.55 11.88 -4.48
CA MET A 65 9.87 12.14 -3.21
C MET A 65 10.56 11.32 -2.13
N LEU A 66 11.18 12.01 -1.17
CA LEU A 66 11.75 11.41 0.03
C LEU A 66 10.78 11.61 1.20
N ILE A 67 10.38 10.50 1.80
CA ILE A 67 9.58 10.47 3.02
C ILE A 67 10.50 10.00 4.15
N THR A 68 10.58 10.78 5.23
CA THR A 68 11.33 10.40 6.43
C THR A 68 10.33 10.18 7.57
N ASP A 69 10.33 8.97 8.11
CA ASP A 69 9.59 8.61 9.31
C ASP A 69 10.50 8.71 10.54
N PHE A 70 9.98 9.21 11.66
CA PHE A 70 10.75 9.44 12.87
C PHE A 70 10.43 8.40 13.94
N SER A 71 11.43 8.07 14.77
CA SER A 71 11.27 7.18 15.92
C SER A 71 10.29 7.75 16.95
N ASP A 72 10.27 9.08 17.09
CA ASP A 72 9.25 9.78 17.88
C ASP A 72 7.91 9.75 17.12
N GLN A 73 7.00 8.91 17.60
CA GLN A 73 5.67 8.73 17.01
C GLN A 73 4.76 9.98 17.10
N ALA A 74 5.14 10.99 17.89
CA ALA A 74 4.42 12.27 17.94
C ALA A 74 4.77 13.18 16.76
N LYS A 75 5.95 12.98 16.15
CA LYS A 75 6.37 13.76 14.98
C LYS A 75 5.63 13.32 13.73
N SER A 76 5.21 14.31 12.92
CA SER A 76 4.77 14.10 11.55
C SER A 76 5.92 13.64 10.68
N GLN A 77 5.61 12.87 9.63
CA GLN A 77 6.60 12.51 8.61
C GLN A 77 7.07 13.77 7.86
N SER A 78 8.33 13.78 7.42
CA SER A 78 8.87 14.81 6.55
C SER A 78 8.76 14.39 5.10
N TYR A 79 8.23 15.26 4.26
CA TYR A 79 8.11 15.07 2.81
C TYR A 79 9.01 16.08 2.09
N GLU A 80 9.99 15.58 1.37
CA GLU A 80 10.90 16.38 0.54
C GLU A 80 10.73 15.96 -0.92
N ILE A 81 10.31 16.89 -1.78
CA ILE A 81 9.99 16.60 -3.17
C ILE A 81 10.94 17.39 -4.08
N PHE A 82 11.75 16.66 -4.87
CA PHE A 82 12.52 17.23 -5.96
C PHE A 82 11.61 17.42 -7.18
N ILE A 83 11.53 18.66 -7.67
CA ILE A 83 10.71 19.03 -8.82
C ILE A 83 11.63 19.37 -10.00
N PRO A 84 11.68 18.54 -11.06
CA PRO A 84 12.61 18.69 -12.17
C PRO A 84 12.50 20.02 -12.91
N SER A 85 11.28 20.50 -13.12
CA SER A 85 11.02 21.74 -13.89
C SER A 85 11.66 22.99 -13.28
N ILE A 86 11.79 23.02 -11.96
CA ILE A 86 12.41 24.13 -11.23
C ILE A 86 13.77 23.75 -10.63
N ARG A 87 14.20 22.48 -10.77
CA ARG A 87 15.46 21.93 -10.23
C ARG A 87 15.67 22.19 -8.74
N LYS A 88 14.60 22.16 -7.95
CA LYS A 88 14.62 22.44 -6.51
C LYS A 88 13.94 21.35 -5.72
N VAL A 89 14.43 21.15 -4.50
CA VAL A 89 13.74 20.39 -3.47
C VAL A 89 12.79 21.33 -2.72
N ARG A 90 11.57 20.88 -2.49
CA ARG A 90 10.59 21.55 -1.66
C ARG A 90 10.16 20.64 -0.54
N ARG A 91 9.99 21.22 0.65
CA ARG A 91 9.38 20.53 1.77
C ARG A 91 7.89 20.75 1.73
N PHE A 92 7.16 19.68 1.99
CA PHE A 92 5.70 19.69 2.10
C PHE A 92 5.31 19.19 3.48
N ALA A 93 4.18 19.68 3.98
CA ALA A 93 3.55 19.11 5.16
C ALA A 93 3.14 17.66 4.90
N GLU A 94 3.07 16.86 5.96
CA GLU A 94 2.48 15.53 5.91
C GLU A 94 1.05 15.66 5.35
N PRO A 95 0.68 14.90 4.30
CA PRO A 95 -0.68 14.92 3.77
C PRO A 95 -1.68 14.48 4.84
N ALA A 96 -2.93 14.93 4.73
CA ALA A 96 -3.97 14.40 5.56
C ALA A 96 -4.17 12.89 5.25
N ARG A 97 -4.50 12.10 6.27
CA ARG A 97 -4.61 10.65 6.14
C ARG A 97 -5.73 10.20 5.21
N ASP A 98 -6.75 11.02 5.06
CA ASP A 98 -7.89 10.85 4.17
C ASP A 98 -7.70 11.45 2.77
N ASP A 99 -6.59 12.19 2.53
CA ASP A 99 -6.24 12.67 1.21
C ASP A 99 -6.04 11.51 0.22
N ALA A 100 -6.50 11.71 -1.01
CA ALA A 100 -6.41 10.73 -2.09
C ALA A 100 -4.95 10.45 -2.49
N TRP A 101 -4.50 9.22 -2.35
CA TRP A 101 -3.18 8.79 -2.76
C TRP A 101 -3.11 8.62 -4.29
N GLY A 102 -2.29 9.45 -4.93
CA GLY A 102 -2.10 9.42 -6.39
C GLY A 102 -3.37 9.67 -7.21
N GLY A 103 -4.40 10.29 -6.62
CA GLY A 103 -5.70 10.50 -7.27
C GLY A 103 -6.55 9.24 -7.41
N SER A 104 -6.28 8.24 -6.58
CA SER A 104 -7.07 6.99 -6.47
C SER A 104 -8.08 7.07 -5.32
N ASP A 105 -8.90 6.03 -5.19
CA ASP A 105 -9.78 5.82 -4.03
C ASP A 105 -9.04 5.37 -2.75
N PHE A 106 -7.72 5.16 -2.86
CA PHE A 106 -6.87 4.95 -1.71
C PHE A 106 -6.53 6.27 -1.06
N THR A 107 -6.44 6.24 0.25
CA THR A 107 -5.97 7.38 1.02
C THR A 107 -4.51 7.18 1.44
N PHE A 108 -3.85 8.25 1.82
CA PHE A 108 -2.52 8.15 2.42
C PHE A 108 -2.51 7.23 3.65
N GLY A 109 -3.57 7.25 4.46
CA GLY A 109 -3.69 6.35 5.60
C GLY A 109 -3.88 4.89 5.23
N ASP A 110 -4.39 4.56 4.04
CA ASP A 110 -4.45 3.18 3.56
C ASP A 110 -3.05 2.66 3.19
N VAL A 111 -2.16 3.53 2.76
CA VAL A 111 -0.84 3.17 2.21
C VAL A 111 0.30 3.37 3.21
N THR A 112 0.40 4.51 3.89
CA THR A 112 1.61 4.87 4.64
C THR A 112 1.39 5.48 6.02
N LEU A 113 0.43 6.37 6.21
CA LEU A 113 0.36 7.28 7.36
C LEU A 113 -0.37 6.74 8.58
N ARG A 114 -0.87 5.52 8.53
CA ARG A 114 -1.56 4.92 9.67
C ARG A 114 -0.56 4.39 10.69
N LYS A 115 -0.70 4.85 11.94
CA LYS A 115 0.07 4.38 13.08
C LYS A 115 -0.83 3.59 14.03
N PRO A 116 -0.32 2.60 14.77
CA PRO A 116 -1.15 1.80 15.69
C PRO A 116 -1.97 2.65 16.68
N LYS A 117 -1.41 3.74 17.17
CA LYS A 117 -2.07 4.65 18.12
C LYS A 117 -3.31 5.38 17.57
N HIS A 118 -3.53 5.37 16.26
CA HIS A 118 -4.70 6.01 15.64
C HIS A 118 -5.97 5.16 15.73
N GLU A 119 -5.83 3.91 16.14
CA GLU A 119 -6.91 2.93 16.22
C GLU A 119 -6.82 2.16 17.53
N SER A 120 -7.94 1.68 18.00
CA SER A 120 -8.00 0.63 19.02
C SER A 120 -8.10 -0.72 18.32
N HIS A 121 -7.46 -1.74 18.88
CA HIS A 121 -7.31 -3.03 18.24
C HIS A 121 -7.94 -4.14 19.08
N GLU A 122 -8.67 -5.04 18.43
CA GLU A 122 -9.32 -6.20 19.03
C GLU A 122 -9.01 -7.43 18.19
N LEU A 123 -8.43 -8.46 18.80
CA LEU A 123 -8.24 -9.74 18.15
C LEU A 123 -9.56 -10.54 18.23
N LEU A 124 -10.22 -10.73 17.09
CA LEU A 124 -11.47 -11.49 16.99
C LEU A 124 -11.26 -13.01 17.01
N GLY A 125 -10.00 -13.47 16.97
CA GLY A 125 -9.61 -14.87 16.94
C GLY A 125 -8.89 -15.27 15.65
N THR A 126 -8.82 -16.59 15.41
CA THR A 126 -8.25 -17.17 14.19
C THR A 126 -9.34 -17.75 13.30
N ALA A 127 -9.05 -17.83 12.01
CA ALA A 127 -9.93 -18.45 11.02
C ALA A 127 -9.11 -19.01 9.86
N LYS A 128 -9.74 -19.83 9.02
CA LYS A 128 -9.19 -20.15 7.70
C LYS A 128 -9.52 -19.01 6.74
N PHE A 129 -8.52 -18.47 6.04
CA PHE A 129 -8.77 -17.50 4.97
C PHE A 129 -9.58 -18.17 3.87
N ALA A 130 -10.65 -17.54 3.43
CA ALA A 130 -11.57 -18.13 2.46
C ALA A 130 -11.47 -17.41 1.10
N GLY A 131 -11.29 -18.20 0.06
CA GLY A 131 -11.30 -17.74 -1.33
C GLY A 131 -9.98 -17.14 -1.80
N CYS A 132 -10.05 -16.49 -2.95
CA CYS A 132 -8.89 -15.94 -3.66
C CYS A 132 -8.78 -14.43 -3.45
N LEU A 133 -7.56 -13.91 -3.56
CA LEU A 133 -7.33 -12.47 -3.59
C LEU A 133 -7.79 -11.91 -4.94
N ASN A 134 -8.40 -10.74 -4.92
CA ASN A 134 -8.90 -10.08 -6.11
C ASN A 134 -7.77 -9.50 -6.95
N VAL A 135 -8.00 -9.39 -8.26
CA VAL A 135 -7.10 -8.77 -9.24
C VAL A 135 -7.89 -7.90 -10.22
N MET A 136 -7.21 -7.00 -10.90
CA MET A 136 -7.80 -6.23 -11.98
C MET A 136 -7.84 -7.08 -13.26
N LYS A 137 -8.98 -7.69 -13.55
CA LYS A 137 -9.16 -8.63 -14.68
C LYS A 137 -9.12 -7.95 -16.05
N ASP A 138 -9.64 -6.72 -16.15
CA ASP A 138 -9.86 -6.02 -17.42
C ASP A 138 -8.72 -5.07 -17.79
N VAL A 139 -7.48 -5.44 -17.50
CA VAL A 139 -6.30 -4.63 -17.82
C VAL A 139 -5.87 -4.86 -19.26
N LYS A 140 -5.86 -3.80 -20.07
CA LYS A 140 -5.28 -3.83 -21.41
C LYS A 140 -3.77 -4.00 -21.32
N ARG A 141 -3.24 -5.03 -21.97
CA ARG A 141 -1.81 -5.32 -22.01
C ARG A 141 -1.05 -4.28 -22.83
N ASN A 142 0.00 -3.73 -22.23
CA ASN A 142 0.97 -2.85 -22.86
C ASN A 142 2.33 -2.97 -22.16
N LYS A 143 3.33 -2.18 -22.53
CA LYS A 143 4.67 -2.24 -21.94
C LYS A 143 4.71 -2.02 -20.42
N TYR A 144 3.72 -1.36 -19.83
CA TYR A 144 3.63 -1.08 -18.39
C TYR A 144 2.80 -2.12 -17.64
N THR A 145 1.90 -2.82 -18.35
CA THR A 145 0.94 -3.75 -17.73
C THR A 145 1.21 -5.21 -18.09
N GLN A 146 2.27 -5.50 -18.85
CA GLN A 146 2.59 -6.87 -19.31
C GLN A 146 2.75 -7.87 -18.17
N ASN A 147 3.22 -7.42 -17.00
CA ASN A 147 3.44 -8.25 -15.81
C ASN A 147 2.28 -8.19 -14.81
N ALA A 148 1.19 -7.48 -15.12
CA ALA A 148 0.04 -7.41 -14.23
C ALA A 148 -0.60 -8.81 -14.10
N LYS A 149 -0.88 -9.21 -12.86
CA LYS A 149 -1.69 -10.40 -12.57
C LYS A 149 -3.13 -10.13 -12.99
N ILE A 150 -3.68 -11.02 -13.81
CA ILE A 150 -5.07 -10.98 -14.26
C ILE A 150 -5.89 -12.17 -13.75
N GLU A 151 -5.20 -13.17 -13.20
CA GLU A 151 -5.80 -14.34 -12.56
C GLU A 151 -5.81 -14.15 -11.06
N ALA A 152 -6.91 -14.50 -10.41
CA ALA A 152 -7.03 -14.42 -8.97
C ALA A 152 -5.97 -15.29 -8.28
N ASP A 153 -5.34 -14.75 -7.24
CA ASP A 153 -4.38 -15.50 -6.43
C ASP A 153 -5.12 -16.28 -5.34
N CYS A 154 -5.16 -17.60 -5.49
CA CYS A 154 -5.79 -18.51 -4.54
C CYS A 154 -4.78 -19.20 -3.62
N SER A 155 -3.51 -18.83 -3.66
CA SER A 155 -2.45 -19.46 -2.85
C SER A 155 -2.63 -19.25 -1.33
N THR A 156 -3.48 -18.30 -0.94
CA THR A 156 -3.81 -17.99 0.45
C THR A 156 -5.04 -18.72 0.97
N ASP A 157 -5.83 -19.36 0.09
CA ASP A 157 -7.04 -20.07 0.49
C ASP A 157 -6.72 -21.21 1.48
N GLY A 158 -7.50 -21.31 2.54
CA GLY A 158 -7.34 -22.27 3.62
C GLY A 158 -6.19 -21.98 4.60
N LYS A 159 -5.36 -20.98 4.40
CA LYS A 159 -4.32 -20.59 5.36
C LYS A 159 -4.93 -20.06 6.65
N GLU A 160 -4.28 -20.33 7.77
CA GLU A 160 -4.70 -19.82 9.05
C GLU A 160 -4.34 -18.35 9.21
N VAL A 161 -5.32 -17.54 9.62
CA VAL A 161 -5.16 -16.09 9.78
C VAL A 161 -5.73 -15.60 11.10
N TYR A 162 -5.10 -14.58 11.66
CA TYR A 162 -5.72 -13.74 12.68
C TYR A 162 -6.74 -12.82 12.02
N LYS A 163 -7.89 -12.65 12.66
CA LYS A 163 -8.85 -11.61 12.33
C LYS A 163 -8.68 -10.46 13.32
N LEU A 164 -8.09 -9.36 12.87
CA LEU A 164 -7.84 -8.18 13.69
C LEU A 164 -8.83 -7.08 13.31
N LYS A 165 -9.70 -6.71 14.24
CA LYS A 165 -10.54 -5.52 14.10
C LYS A 165 -9.79 -4.31 14.62
N SER A 166 -9.75 -3.24 13.84
CA SER A 166 -9.17 -1.96 14.21
C SER A 166 -10.24 -0.90 14.08
N THR A 167 -10.52 -0.19 15.18
CA THR A 167 -11.56 0.85 15.24
C THR A 167 -10.88 2.20 15.32
N ALA A 168 -11.26 3.14 14.45
CA ALA A 168 -10.70 4.49 14.42
C ALA A 168 -10.99 5.23 15.72
N ASN A 169 -9.98 5.88 16.29
CA ASN A 169 -10.11 6.71 17.50
C ASN A 169 -10.69 8.10 17.20
N ASP A 170 -10.75 8.49 15.92
CA ASP A 170 -11.32 9.74 15.45
C ASP A 170 -12.66 9.48 14.75
N ALA A 171 -13.75 10.07 15.24
CA ALA A 171 -15.09 9.91 14.68
C ALA A 171 -15.22 10.47 13.25
N ASN A 172 -14.36 11.42 12.87
CA ASN A 172 -14.34 12.00 11.51
C ASN A 172 -13.44 11.24 10.54
N TRP A 173 -12.90 10.09 10.94
CA TRP A 173 -12.09 9.25 10.08
C TRP A 173 -12.89 8.75 8.86
N TRP A 174 -12.22 8.43 7.75
CA TRP A 174 -12.89 7.98 6.49
C TRP A 174 -13.49 6.57 6.59
N TYR A 175 -13.27 5.84 7.68
CA TYR A 175 -13.94 4.60 8.05
C TYR A 175 -14.12 4.54 9.59
N ASP A 176 -15.06 3.74 10.05
CA ASP A 176 -15.28 3.55 11.48
C ASP A 176 -14.40 2.44 12.04
N ASN A 177 -14.32 1.35 11.30
CA ASN A 177 -13.46 0.21 11.62
C ASN A 177 -13.07 -0.55 10.35
N ARG A 178 -12.06 -1.38 10.51
CA ARG A 178 -11.60 -2.32 9.50
C ARG A 178 -11.30 -3.67 10.12
N VAL A 179 -11.42 -4.74 9.33
CA VAL A 179 -11.03 -6.10 9.70
C VAL A 179 -9.90 -6.54 8.77
N SER A 180 -8.76 -6.88 9.36
CA SER A 180 -7.59 -7.38 8.63
C SER A 180 -7.45 -8.89 8.86
N TYR A 181 -7.16 -9.61 7.78
CA TYR A 181 -6.87 -11.04 7.76
C TYR A 181 -5.36 -11.21 7.62
N ILE A 182 -4.69 -11.58 8.70
CA ILE A 182 -3.24 -11.55 8.85
C ILE A 182 -2.74 -12.98 9.03
N ASP A 183 -1.83 -13.42 8.18
CA ASP A 183 -1.21 -14.75 8.27
C ASP A 183 -0.58 -14.98 9.65
N THR A 184 -0.85 -16.12 10.27
CA THR A 184 -0.37 -16.42 11.64
C THR A 184 1.13 -16.64 11.73
N LYS A 185 1.83 -16.90 10.62
CA LYS A 185 3.27 -17.19 10.55
C LYS A 185 4.08 -16.02 10.02
N SER A 186 3.69 -15.48 8.89
CA SER A 186 4.42 -14.41 8.22
C SER A 186 3.99 -13.00 8.65
N PHE A 187 2.84 -12.87 9.31
CA PHE A 187 2.16 -11.60 9.62
C PHE A 187 1.82 -10.77 8.38
N ALA A 188 1.80 -11.39 7.20
CA ALA A 188 1.33 -10.78 5.97
C ALA A 188 -0.19 -10.56 6.02
N ASP A 189 -0.64 -9.34 5.77
CA ASP A 189 -2.07 -9.02 5.71
C ASP A 189 -2.60 -9.30 4.30
N TYR A 190 -3.39 -10.35 4.16
CA TYR A 190 -3.93 -10.78 2.86
C TYR A 190 -5.08 -9.90 2.39
N ARG A 191 -5.98 -9.56 3.30
CA ARG A 191 -7.17 -8.74 3.03
C ARG A 191 -7.43 -7.78 4.17
N THR A 192 -7.86 -6.58 3.82
CA THR A 192 -8.45 -5.62 4.78
C THR A 192 -9.77 -5.14 4.24
N GLU A 193 -10.82 -5.29 5.03
CA GLU A 193 -12.17 -4.83 4.76
C GLU A 193 -12.47 -3.61 5.63
N TYR A 194 -12.98 -2.53 5.04
CA TYR A 194 -13.25 -1.25 5.70
C TYR A 194 -14.75 -1.01 5.80
N PHE A 195 -15.18 -0.49 6.93
CA PHE A 195 -16.58 -0.27 7.24
C PHE A 195 -16.85 1.17 7.66
N LYS A 196 -17.94 1.76 7.15
CA LYS A 196 -18.46 3.09 7.53
C LYS A 196 -19.96 3.02 7.69
N GLY A 197 -20.50 3.49 8.82
CA GLY A 197 -21.93 3.41 9.12
C GLY A 197 -22.48 1.98 9.09
N GLY A 198 -21.68 0.99 9.52
CA GLY A 198 -22.03 -0.43 9.47
C GLY A 198 -21.99 -1.06 8.06
N LYS A 199 -21.69 -0.30 7.02
CA LYS A 199 -21.59 -0.80 5.63
C LYS A 199 -20.14 -1.10 5.26
N HIS A 200 -19.93 -2.18 4.50
CA HIS A 200 -18.66 -2.48 3.87
C HIS A 200 -18.42 -1.52 2.71
N VAL A 201 -17.37 -0.68 2.79
CA VAL A 201 -17.14 0.42 1.85
C VAL A 201 -15.90 0.23 0.98
N LYS A 202 -14.93 -0.57 1.42
CA LYS A 202 -13.68 -0.78 0.69
C LYS A 202 -13.06 -2.13 1.04
N THR A 203 -12.42 -2.76 0.07
CA THR A 203 -11.55 -3.92 0.28
C THR A 203 -10.17 -3.63 -0.30
N ILE A 204 -9.13 -4.01 0.41
CA ILE A 204 -7.74 -4.02 -0.08
C ILE A 204 -7.19 -5.43 0.05
N ASP A 205 -6.84 -6.04 -1.07
CA ASP A 205 -6.17 -7.34 -1.12
C ASP A 205 -4.68 -7.15 -1.42
N ARG A 206 -3.84 -7.95 -0.77
CA ARG A 206 -2.38 -7.93 -0.92
C ARG A 206 -1.87 -9.35 -1.11
N SER A 207 -1.23 -9.59 -2.25
CA SER A 207 -0.50 -10.84 -2.50
C SER A 207 0.93 -10.68 -2.03
N TRP A 208 1.37 -11.56 -1.17
CA TRP A 208 2.71 -11.56 -0.60
C TRP A 208 3.54 -12.71 -1.16
N VAL A 209 4.80 -12.42 -1.46
CA VAL A 209 5.77 -13.35 -2.03
C VAL A 209 6.95 -13.48 -1.07
N SER A 210 7.35 -14.71 -0.78
CA SER A 210 8.54 -14.97 0.05
C SER A 210 9.80 -14.39 -0.59
N ALA A 211 10.66 -13.82 0.23
CA ALA A 211 11.99 -13.36 -0.18
C ALA A 211 13.00 -14.52 -0.33
N GLY A 212 12.61 -15.76 -0.01
CA GLY A 212 13.49 -16.92 -0.06
C GLY A 212 14.49 -17.00 1.08
N LEU A 213 14.27 -16.27 2.17
CA LEU A 213 15.07 -16.32 3.38
C LEU A 213 14.44 -17.28 4.41
N ASP A 214 15.25 -17.72 5.35
CA ASP A 214 14.82 -18.61 6.46
C ASP A 214 14.10 -17.84 7.57
N ASP A 215 13.14 -17.01 7.18
CA ASP A 215 12.21 -16.29 8.05
C ASP A 215 10.91 -16.10 7.29
N ALA A 216 9.81 -16.64 7.81
CA ALA A 216 8.50 -16.53 7.19
C ALA A 216 8.03 -15.07 7.01
N ARG A 217 8.55 -14.13 7.82
CA ARG A 217 8.25 -12.72 7.74
C ARG A 217 9.01 -12.01 6.62
N ALA A 218 10.06 -12.62 6.09
CA ALA A 218 10.84 -12.10 4.97
C ALA A 218 10.05 -12.26 3.67
N SER A 219 9.10 -11.38 3.48
CA SER A 219 8.22 -11.35 2.32
C SER A 219 8.05 -9.92 1.81
N TYR A 220 7.62 -9.81 0.56
CA TYR A 220 7.27 -8.56 -0.08
C TYR A 220 5.96 -8.70 -0.83
N TRP A 221 5.23 -7.60 -1.03
CA TRP A 221 3.99 -7.65 -1.78
C TRP A 221 4.22 -7.75 -3.30
N GLY A 222 3.64 -8.76 -3.90
CA GLY A 222 3.66 -8.98 -5.36
C GLY A 222 2.70 -8.05 -6.07
N TYR A 223 1.50 -7.85 -5.50
CA TYR A 223 0.55 -6.85 -5.95
C TYR A 223 -0.40 -6.41 -4.82
N TRP A 224 -0.97 -5.23 -4.99
CA TRP A 224 -2.11 -4.73 -4.24
C TRP A 224 -3.28 -4.51 -5.18
N TYR A 225 -4.47 -4.85 -4.72
CA TYR A 225 -5.70 -4.54 -5.43
C TYR A 225 -6.71 -3.95 -4.45
N GLY A 226 -7.23 -2.78 -4.75
CA GLY A 226 -8.24 -2.14 -3.94
C GLY A 226 -9.50 -1.82 -4.71
N THR A 227 -10.61 -2.00 -4.04
CA THR A 227 -11.96 -1.72 -4.56
C THR A 227 -12.74 -0.93 -3.56
N THR A 228 -13.24 0.24 -3.96
CA THR A 228 -14.28 0.96 -3.22
C THR A 228 -15.64 0.41 -3.66
N LEU A 229 -16.46 0.09 -2.69
CA LEU A 229 -17.83 -0.41 -2.88
C LEU A 229 -18.75 0.81 -2.78
N ALA A 230 -19.49 1.09 -3.84
CA ALA A 230 -20.44 2.19 -3.89
C ALA A 230 -21.75 1.82 -3.19
#